data_8fd0aa9655e57d4b0ea7a48011fc54b9
#
_entry.id   8fd0aa9655e57d4b0ea7a48011fc54b9
#
_cell.length_a   1.000
_cell.length_b   1.000
_cell.length_c   1.000
_cell.angle_alpha   90.00
_cell.angle_beta   90.00
_cell.angle_gamma   90.00
#
_symmetry.space_group_name_H-M   'P 1'
#
loop_
_entity.id
_entity.type
_entity.pdbx_description
1 polymer ?
#
loop_
_entity_poly.entity_id
_entity_poly.type
_entity_poly.pdbx_seq_one_letter_code
_entity_poly.pdbx_strand_id
1 'polypeptide(L)'
;MFRKQSATLVAKALTTLLLLLLAFAGAAVADPQVELVRAHSAFHQALREADASALDRLLDEHFTWTHTDGLVQSKSDLVEKVRGGTLRYAELSTDQETFNEYAKAAVVTGHSRRRYADATKPFELRYTLTFVKVGREWKVAAYHTTIFAPGTGQPLQVRLGYPRDAKLLILNADDLAVSHSEDVASFAALDQKLITSATVMVPCPWFTEVAAYAKAHPEADLGLHLTLTAEWETYRWGPIASRALVPSLVGPEGNFYASTEEVAKHAKLDEVETEIRAQIERAKVMGLEPSHLDAHMHALYVTPDLFGVFLKVAREYKLPIRMARNDQPFQSVLPLMAPGDPIPDAIFSPGEDVPVTGWTDYYVNLIKNLQPGVTEIFVHLAQDDAETRAITVNHPDWGAAWRQRELGTVSSPAFRKALQDNHVILIGWRDIKKLL
;
A
#
# COMPACT_ATOMS: atom_id res chain seq x y z
N MET A 1 64.66 60.05 37.65
CA MET A 1 63.39 60.01 38.37
C MET A 1 62.16 59.74 37.42
N PHE A 2 62.35 59.56 36.14
CA PHE A 2 61.27 59.41 35.12
C PHE A 2 60.95 58.00 34.69
N ARG A 3 61.64 56.93 35.17
CA ARG A 3 61.44 55.54 34.76
C ARG A 3 60.46 54.69 35.64
N LYS A 4 60.08 55.21 36.83
CA LYS A 4 59.16 54.48 37.72
C LYS A 4 57.69 54.85 37.56
N GLN A 5 57.36 55.98 36.94
CA GLN A 5 55.97 56.38 36.76
C GLN A 5 55.29 55.69 35.52
N SER A 6 56.05 55.34 34.49
CA SER A 6 55.51 54.67 33.30
C SER A 6 55.09 53.22 33.56
N ALA A 7 55.76 52.50 34.46
CA ALA A 7 55.44 51.09 34.76
C ALA A 7 54.12 50.95 35.55
N THR A 8 53.78 51.92 36.41
CA THR A 8 52.56 51.90 37.21
C THR A 8 51.31 52.26 36.42
N LEU A 9 51.43 53.12 35.42
CA LEU A 9 50.32 53.46 34.49
C LEU A 9 50.00 52.29 33.55
N VAL A 10 50.99 51.60 33.02
CA VAL A 10 50.81 50.44 32.12
C VAL A 10 50.20 49.25 32.89
N ALA A 11 50.66 49.03 34.15
CA ALA A 11 50.06 47.97 34.99
C ALA A 11 48.60 48.24 35.35
N LYS A 12 48.18 49.48 35.64
CA LYS A 12 46.78 49.86 35.89
C LYS A 12 45.92 49.76 34.64
N ALA A 13 46.46 50.16 33.47
CA ALA A 13 45.75 50.04 32.20
C ALA A 13 45.49 48.56 31.78
N LEU A 14 46.46 47.68 32.00
CA LEU A 14 46.32 46.24 31.74
C LEU A 14 45.34 45.58 32.71
N THR A 15 45.33 45.96 34.00
CA THR A 15 44.39 45.41 34.99
C THR A 15 42.97 45.87 34.72
N THR A 16 42.74 47.11 34.25
CA THR A 16 41.42 47.62 33.89
C THR A 16 40.91 46.98 32.58
N LEU A 17 41.82 46.73 31.62
CA LEU A 17 41.45 46.03 30.36
C LEU A 17 41.13 44.54 30.59
N LEU A 18 41.85 43.89 31.56
CA LEU A 18 41.56 42.49 31.92
C LEU A 18 40.25 42.37 32.70
N LEU A 19 39.90 43.33 33.56
CA LEU A 19 38.63 43.40 34.26
C LEU A 19 37.46 43.74 33.34
N LEU A 20 37.66 44.52 32.29
CA LEU A 20 36.68 44.80 31.23
C LEU A 20 36.48 43.59 30.31
N LEU A 21 37.55 42.80 30.02
CA LEU A 21 37.43 41.53 29.28
C LEU A 21 36.77 40.42 30.07
N LEU A 22 36.87 40.40 31.42
CA LEU A 22 36.17 39.47 32.29
C LEU A 22 34.70 39.87 32.56
N ALA A 23 34.34 41.15 32.39
CA ALA A 23 32.95 41.63 32.48
C ALA A 23 32.16 41.38 31.17
N PHE A 24 32.81 41.04 30.04
CA PHE A 24 32.20 40.58 28.79
C PHE A 24 32.22 39.06 28.62
N ALA A 25 32.50 38.30 29.66
CA ALA A 25 32.05 36.92 29.73
C ALA A 25 30.51 36.92 29.91
N GLY A 26 29.84 37.59 28.98
CA GLY A 26 28.38 37.56 28.82
C GLY A 26 27.94 36.11 28.73
N ALA A 27 26.91 35.76 29.47
CA ALA A 27 26.23 34.52 29.31
C ALA A 27 26.15 34.20 27.83
N ALA A 28 26.81 33.14 27.39
CA ALA A 28 26.68 32.64 26.04
C ALA A 28 25.18 32.42 25.86
N VAL A 29 24.53 33.25 25.07
CA VAL A 29 23.16 33.05 24.65
C VAL A 29 23.20 31.70 23.94
N ALA A 30 22.71 30.64 24.59
CA ALA A 30 22.66 29.34 23.99
C ALA A 30 21.93 29.46 22.66
N ASP A 31 22.50 28.91 21.61
CA ASP A 31 21.88 28.90 20.30
C ASP A 31 20.44 28.36 20.47
N PRO A 32 19.41 29.12 20.07
CA PRO A 32 18.00 28.73 20.24
C PRO A 32 17.73 27.30 19.75
N GLN A 33 18.37 26.87 18.66
CA GLN A 33 18.25 25.54 18.12
C GLN A 33 18.83 24.46 19.09
N VAL A 34 19.89 24.79 19.84
CA VAL A 34 20.47 23.87 20.84
C VAL A 34 19.50 23.65 22.01
N GLU A 35 18.76 24.71 22.43
CA GLU A 35 17.74 24.59 23.48
C GLU A 35 16.58 23.69 23.05
N LEU A 36 16.10 23.82 21.81
CA LEU A 36 15.04 23.00 21.25
C LEU A 36 15.46 21.53 21.14
N VAL A 37 16.66 21.25 20.62
CA VAL A 37 17.22 19.90 20.54
C VAL A 37 17.33 19.25 21.93
N ARG A 38 17.71 20.01 22.96
CA ARG A 38 17.76 19.51 24.35
C ARG A 38 16.36 19.19 24.86
N ALA A 39 15.38 20.04 24.63
CA ALA A 39 13.99 19.79 25.05
C ALA A 39 13.39 18.55 24.36
N HIS A 40 13.64 18.37 23.05
CA HIS A 40 13.26 17.17 22.31
C HIS A 40 13.90 15.91 22.88
N SER A 41 15.21 15.93 23.13
CA SER A 41 15.95 14.80 23.70
C SER A 41 15.45 14.46 25.09
N ALA A 42 15.22 15.48 25.95
CA ALA A 42 14.71 15.30 27.31
C ALA A 42 13.31 14.67 27.33
N PHE A 43 12.42 15.06 26.40
CA PHE A 43 11.09 14.46 26.28
C PHE A 43 11.18 12.95 25.96
N HIS A 44 11.95 12.57 24.95
CA HIS A 44 12.12 11.16 24.60
C HIS A 44 12.86 10.35 25.65
N GLN A 45 13.82 10.96 26.37
CA GLN A 45 14.49 10.34 27.51
C GLN A 45 13.49 10.09 28.65
N ALA A 46 12.66 11.06 29.00
CA ALA A 46 11.67 10.91 30.05
C ALA A 46 10.64 9.80 29.72
N LEU A 47 10.24 9.64 28.47
CA LEU A 47 9.40 8.52 28.01
C LEU A 47 10.13 7.18 28.13
N ARG A 48 11.42 7.12 27.77
CA ARG A 48 12.23 5.90 27.81
C ARG A 48 12.47 5.42 29.24
N GLU A 49 12.75 6.36 30.14
CA GLU A 49 13.06 6.10 31.55
C GLU A 49 11.79 5.98 32.41
N ALA A 50 10.60 6.22 31.83
CA ALA A 50 9.32 6.30 32.52
C ALA A 50 9.34 7.33 33.66
N ASP A 51 10.00 8.48 33.45
CA ASP A 51 10.08 9.57 34.42
C ASP A 51 8.85 10.49 34.32
N ALA A 52 7.81 10.15 35.11
CA ALA A 52 6.56 10.92 35.18
C ALA A 52 6.79 12.37 35.64
N SER A 53 7.79 12.61 36.53
CA SER A 53 8.07 13.94 37.04
C SER A 53 8.74 14.83 35.98
N ALA A 54 9.65 14.26 35.19
CA ALA A 54 10.25 14.96 34.07
C ALA A 54 9.19 15.28 33.00
N LEU A 55 8.33 14.33 32.67
CA LEU A 55 7.22 14.55 31.72
C LEU A 55 6.30 15.68 32.19
N ASP A 56 5.91 15.70 33.47
CA ASP A 56 5.05 16.75 34.00
C ASP A 56 5.67 18.15 33.84
N ARG A 57 6.99 18.28 34.00
CA ARG A 57 7.71 19.54 33.79
C ARG A 57 7.87 19.91 32.32
N LEU A 58 8.07 18.93 31.43
CA LEU A 58 8.33 19.16 30.00
C LEU A 58 7.08 19.44 29.18
N LEU A 59 5.93 18.97 29.63
CA LEU A 59 4.65 19.15 28.93
C LEU A 59 4.01 20.50 29.25
N ASP A 60 3.40 21.12 28.23
CA ASP A 60 2.52 22.28 28.39
C ASP A 60 1.22 21.87 29.11
N GLU A 61 0.54 22.82 29.77
CA GLU A 61 -0.72 22.54 30.48
C GLU A 61 -1.84 22.07 29.56
N HIS A 62 -1.80 22.49 28.28
CA HIS A 62 -2.76 22.11 27.25
C HIS A 62 -2.25 20.99 26.33
N PHE A 63 -1.23 20.25 26.78
CA PHE A 63 -0.66 19.16 25.99
C PHE A 63 -1.70 18.14 25.54
N THR A 64 -1.58 17.72 24.29
CA THR A 64 -2.35 16.61 23.73
C THR A 64 -1.43 15.60 23.01
N TRP A 65 -1.70 14.33 23.19
CA TRP A 65 -1.12 13.27 22.38
C TRP A 65 -2.20 12.58 21.56
N THR A 66 -2.18 12.75 20.24
CA THR A 66 -3.02 12.02 19.31
C THR A 66 -2.30 10.75 18.85
N HIS A 67 -2.87 9.62 19.17
CA HIS A 67 -2.36 8.29 18.84
C HIS A 67 -2.73 7.85 17.42
N THR A 68 -2.14 6.74 16.99
CA THR A 68 -2.35 6.14 15.66
C THR A 68 -3.79 5.64 15.42
N ASP A 69 -4.53 5.37 16.47
CA ASP A 69 -5.94 4.93 16.47
C ASP A 69 -6.94 6.10 16.67
N GLY A 70 -6.41 7.34 16.72
CA GLY A 70 -7.21 8.54 16.92
C GLY A 70 -7.50 8.87 18.39
N LEU A 71 -7.10 8.04 19.36
CA LEU A 71 -7.22 8.38 20.79
C LEU A 71 -6.42 9.64 21.09
N VAL A 72 -7.04 10.58 21.83
CA VAL A 72 -6.37 11.79 22.31
C VAL A 72 -6.19 11.69 23.83
N GLN A 73 -4.96 11.84 24.27
CA GLN A 73 -4.58 11.86 25.68
C GLN A 73 -4.13 13.25 26.11
N SER A 74 -4.54 13.64 27.30
CA SER A 74 -4.07 14.87 27.96
C SER A 74 -2.72 14.69 28.65
N LYS A 75 -2.15 15.79 29.15
CA LYS A 75 -0.98 15.78 30.02
C LYS A 75 -1.19 14.87 31.24
N SER A 76 -2.31 15.01 31.94
CA SER A 76 -2.61 14.19 33.13
C SER A 76 -2.68 12.71 32.79
N ASP A 77 -3.35 12.33 31.71
CA ASP A 77 -3.46 10.93 31.27
C ASP A 77 -2.08 10.29 31.00
N LEU A 78 -1.20 11.02 30.32
CA LEU A 78 0.14 10.52 30.02
C LEU A 78 0.98 10.37 31.31
N VAL A 79 1.00 11.39 32.16
CA VAL A 79 1.76 11.38 33.41
C VAL A 79 1.27 10.28 34.36
N GLU A 80 -0.04 10.08 34.46
CA GLU A 80 -0.63 9.01 35.28
C GLU A 80 -0.30 7.62 34.73
N LYS A 81 -0.38 7.39 33.44
CA LYS A 81 -0.01 6.10 32.81
C LYS A 81 1.46 5.75 33.04
N VAL A 82 2.34 6.75 32.94
CA VAL A 82 3.77 6.54 33.19
C VAL A 82 4.02 6.28 34.68
N ARG A 83 3.40 7.07 35.57
CA ARG A 83 3.51 6.90 37.03
C ARG A 83 2.97 5.57 37.51
N GLY A 84 1.83 5.13 36.96
CA GLY A 84 1.21 3.84 37.26
C GLY A 84 1.87 2.65 36.60
N GLY A 85 2.88 2.87 35.76
CA GLY A 85 3.65 1.80 35.10
C GLY A 85 2.91 1.12 33.94
N THR A 86 1.76 1.62 33.51
CA THR A 86 0.98 1.07 32.37
C THR A 86 1.53 1.51 31.02
N LEU A 87 2.38 2.54 30.98
CA LEU A 87 3.13 2.93 29.79
C LEU A 87 4.63 2.81 30.10
N ARG A 88 5.24 1.76 29.55
CA ARG A 88 6.67 1.51 29.64
C ARG A 88 7.21 1.01 28.31
N TYR A 89 8.34 1.55 27.89
CA TYR A 89 9.05 1.09 26.70
C TYR A 89 10.26 0.25 27.10
N ALA A 90 10.40 -0.94 26.52
CA ALA A 90 11.63 -1.71 26.58
C ALA A 90 12.64 -1.24 25.53
N GLU A 91 12.15 -0.58 24.47
CA GLU A 91 12.94 0.03 23.42
C GLU A 91 12.24 1.31 22.96
N LEU A 92 12.97 2.43 22.88
CA LEU A 92 12.54 3.68 22.28
C LEU A 92 13.76 4.41 21.71
N SER A 93 13.81 4.53 20.40
CA SER A 93 14.81 5.32 19.68
C SER A 93 14.14 6.26 18.69
N THR A 94 14.82 7.33 18.33
CA THR A 94 14.39 8.31 17.35
C THR A 94 15.51 8.62 16.38
N ASP A 95 15.16 8.88 15.13
CA ASP A 95 16.05 9.29 14.05
C ASP A 95 15.31 10.13 13.00
N GLN A 96 16.02 10.59 11.96
CA GLN A 96 15.48 11.40 10.84
C GLN A 96 14.75 12.65 11.32
N GLU A 97 15.23 13.28 12.40
CA GLU A 97 14.62 14.48 12.96
C GLU A 97 14.85 15.70 12.07
N THR A 98 13.79 16.50 11.92
CA THR A 98 13.82 17.82 11.29
C THR A 98 13.26 18.84 12.28
N PHE A 99 14.05 19.88 12.56
CA PHE A 99 13.72 20.93 13.51
C PHE A 99 13.38 22.21 12.78
N ASN A 100 12.15 22.71 12.91
CA ASN A 100 11.69 23.97 12.36
C ASN A 100 11.27 24.89 13.50
N GLU A 101 12.04 25.94 13.76
CA GLU A 101 11.78 26.91 14.82
C GLU A 101 11.09 28.15 14.25
N TYR A 102 10.10 28.64 14.97
CA TYR A 102 9.35 29.88 14.77
C TYR A 102 9.46 30.73 16.04
N ALA A 103 9.10 32.00 16.02
CA ALA A 103 9.37 32.95 17.11
C ALA A 103 9.03 32.45 18.53
N LYS A 104 7.88 31.77 18.75
CA LYS A 104 7.45 31.20 20.05
C LYS A 104 6.94 29.77 19.93
N ALA A 105 7.15 29.12 18.80
CA ALA A 105 6.74 27.74 18.56
C ALA A 105 7.84 27.03 17.77
N ALA A 106 7.85 25.71 17.84
CA ALA A 106 8.68 24.89 16.96
C ALA A 106 7.94 23.60 16.61
N VAL A 107 8.24 23.09 15.42
CA VAL A 107 7.73 21.80 14.96
C VAL A 107 8.91 20.88 14.71
N VAL A 108 8.91 19.73 15.37
CA VAL A 108 9.91 18.68 15.17
C VAL A 108 9.20 17.45 14.60
N THR A 109 9.64 17.00 13.46
CA THR A 109 9.19 15.74 12.88
C THR A 109 10.31 14.72 12.92
N GLY A 110 9.97 13.44 13.05
CA GLY A 110 10.97 12.38 13.09
C GLY A 110 10.36 10.99 12.92
N HIS A 111 11.23 10.01 12.97
CA HIS A 111 10.90 8.60 13.00
C HIS A 111 11.23 8.04 14.39
N SER A 112 10.47 7.09 14.88
CA SER A 112 10.68 6.44 16.17
C SER A 112 10.40 4.95 16.06
N ARG A 113 11.36 4.15 16.56
CA ARG A 113 11.22 2.71 16.76
C ARG A 113 10.96 2.45 18.24
N ARG A 114 9.92 1.66 18.53
CA ARG A 114 9.45 1.41 19.90
C ARG A 114 9.07 -0.04 20.10
N ARG A 115 9.23 -0.50 21.34
CA ARG A 115 8.69 -1.75 21.83
C ARG A 115 8.21 -1.55 23.27
N TYR A 116 6.94 -1.84 23.53
CA TYR A 116 6.42 -1.84 24.90
C TYR A 116 7.10 -2.93 25.74
N ALA A 117 7.14 -2.75 27.05
CA ALA A 117 7.81 -3.69 27.96
C ALA A 117 7.16 -5.08 27.96
N ASP A 118 5.86 -5.15 27.69
CA ASP A 118 5.04 -6.37 27.60
C ASP A 118 4.90 -6.93 26.18
N ALA A 119 5.43 -6.23 25.16
CA ALA A 119 5.35 -6.64 23.76
C ALA A 119 6.62 -7.39 23.30
N THR A 120 6.42 -8.37 22.42
CA THR A 120 7.52 -9.16 21.83
C THR A 120 8.12 -8.53 20.59
N LYS A 121 7.34 -7.73 19.84
CA LYS A 121 7.75 -7.12 18.56
C LYS A 121 7.84 -5.60 18.69
N PRO A 122 8.87 -4.97 18.11
CA PRO A 122 8.91 -3.53 17.95
C PRO A 122 7.93 -3.08 16.87
N PHE A 123 7.54 -1.80 16.93
CA PHE A 123 6.77 -1.10 15.92
C PHE A 123 7.42 0.26 15.64
N GLU A 124 7.12 0.82 14.49
CA GLU A 124 7.71 2.06 14.02
C GLU A 124 6.64 3.12 13.78
N LEU A 125 7.00 4.38 14.06
CA LEU A 125 6.10 5.53 13.95
C LEU A 125 6.79 6.69 13.24
N ARG A 126 6.02 7.46 12.47
CA ARG A 126 6.33 8.87 12.24
C ARG A 126 5.69 9.69 13.34
N TYR A 127 6.38 10.76 13.75
CA TYR A 127 5.83 11.66 14.74
C TYR A 127 6.02 13.13 14.36
N THR A 128 5.13 13.95 14.92
CA THR A 128 5.23 15.40 14.93
C THR A 128 5.07 15.87 16.36
N LEU A 129 6.08 16.58 16.86
CA LEU A 129 6.06 17.31 18.13
C LEU A 129 5.93 18.80 17.86
N THR A 130 4.97 19.43 18.52
CA THR A 130 4.87 20.88 18.55
C THR A 130 5.35 21.38 19.90
N PHE A 131 6.31 22.27 19.90
CA PHE A 131 6.83 22.94 21.08
C PHE A 131 6.33 24.38 21.13
N VAL A 132 6.12 24.89 22.35
CA VAL A 132 5.82 26.30 22.61
C VAL A 132 6.84 26.84 23.62
N LYS A 133 7.21 28.12 23.47
CA LYS A 133 8.17 28.76 24.36
C LYS A 133 7.44 29.46 25.48
N VAL A 134 7.57 28.93 26.70
CA VAL A 134 7.01 29.49 27.93
C VAL A 134 8.16 30.11 28.75
N GLY A 135 8.22 31.45 28.76
CA GLY A 135 9.38 32.16 29.31
C GLY A 135 10.63 31.85 28.47
N ARG A 136 11.61 31.15 29.06
CA ARG A 136 12.84 30.72 28.40
C ARG A 136 12.86 29.23 28.06
N GLU A 137 11.83 28.48 28.42
CA GLU A 137 11.79 27.02 28.28
C GLU A 137 10.90 26.58 27.12
N TRP A 138 11.33 25.57 26.41
CA TRP A 138 10.50 24.86 25.45
C TRP A 138 9.64 23.80 26.16
N LYS A 139 8.32 23.86 25.97
CA LYS A 139 7.35 22.87 26.45
C LYS A 139 6.73 22.15 25.26
N VAL A 140 6.46 20.86 25.41
CA VAL A 140 5.75 20.08 24.40
C VAL A 140 4.26 20.39 24.51
N ALA A 141 3.66 20.99 23.47
CA ALA A 141 2.25 21.35 23.42
C ALA A 141 1.39 20.30 22.71
N ALA A 142 1.96 19.62 21.71
CA ALA A 142 1.25 18.54 21.02
C ALA A 142 2.21 17.45 20.56
N TYR A 143 1.72 16.22 20.57
CA TYR A 143 2.40 15.05 20.05
C TYR A 143 1.43 14.27 19.16
N HIS A 144 1.77 14.11 17.88
CA HIS A 144 1.03 13.25 16.96
C HIS A 144 1.92 12.09 16.54
N THR A 145 1.32 10.91 16.49
CA THR A 145 2.00 9.70 16.03
C THR A 145 1.18 9.00 14.95
N THR A 146 1.87 8.51 13.93
CA THR A 146 1.30 7.74 12.82
C THR A 146 2.11 6.47 12.64
N ILE A 147 1.47 5.32 12.40
CA ILE A 147 2.19 4.07 12.13
C ILE A 147 3.11 4.29 10.92
N PHE A 148 4.38 3.95 11.12
CA PHE A 148 5.37 3.92 10.06
C PHE A 148 5.67 2.45 9.72
N ALA A 149 5.13 1.98 8.61
CA ALA A 149 5.61 0.74 8.02
C ALA A 149 6.78 1.12 7.10
N PRO A 150 7.94 0.44 7.20
CA PRO A 150 9.06 0.66 6.30
C PRO A 150 8.61 0.62 4.84
N GLY A 151 8.91 1.68 4.09
CA GLY A 151 8.41 1.84 2.72
C GLY A 151 7.07 2.58 2.57
N THR A 152 6.29 2.84 3.66
CA THR A 152 5.12 3.72 3.58
C THR A 152 5.57 5.14 3.29
N GLY A 153 4.96 5.77 2.30
CA GLY A 153 5.36 7.10 1.83
C GLY A 153 6.43 7.08 0.72
N GLN A 154 7.07 5.96 0.45
CA GLN A 154 7.83 5.82 -0.80
C GLN A 154 6.90 5.31 -1.91
N PRO A 155 6.99 5.89 -3.12
CA PRO A 155 6.29 5.38 -4.29
C PRO A 155 6.59 3.90 -4.53
N LEU A 156 5.60 3.15 -5.02
CA LEU A 156 5.71 1.69 -5.15
C LEU A 156 6.89 1.27 -6.04
N GLN A 157 7.15 2.00 -7.14
CA GLN A 157 8.30 1.72 -8.01
C GLN A 157 9.65 1.87 -7.28
N VAL A 158 9.75 2.79 -6.32
CA VAL A 158 10.97 2.97 -5.52
C VAL A 158 11.14 1.80 -4.53
N ARG A 159 10.05 1.32 -3.94
CA ARG A 159 10.05 0.12 -3.09
C ARG A 159 10.48 -1.14 -3.86
N LEU A 160 10.16 -1.20 -5.15
CA LEU A 160 10.58 -2.26 -6.06
C LEU A 160 12.02 -2.10 -6.56
N GLY A 161 12.73 -1.04 -6.15
CA GLY A 161 14.13 -0.81 -6.52
C GLY A 161 14.34 -0.01 -7.80
N TYR A 162 13.29 0.60 -8.36
CA TYR A 162 13.37 1.43 -9.55
C TYR A 162 13.50 2.93 -9.23
N PRO A 163 14.02 3.74 -10.16
CA PRO A 163 14.04 5.20 -10.02
C PRO A 163 12.65 5.78 -9.78
N ARG A 164 12.60 6.95 -9.14
CA ARG A 164 11.33 7.63 -8.80
C ARG A 164 10.50 8.04 -10.02
N ASP A 165 11.15 8.28 -11.15
CA ASP A 165 10.54 8.65 -12.44
C ASP A 165 10.24 7.43 -13.33
N ALA A 166 10.51 6.21 -12.88
CA ALA A 166 10.23 5.00 -13.64
C ALA A 166 8.72 4.79 -13.83
N LYS A 167 8.35 4.40 -15.04
CA LYS A 167 7.00 3.98 -15.43
C LYS A 167 6.96 2.47 -15.51
N LEU A 168 6.36 1.84 -14.50
CA LEU A 168 6.23 0.39 -14.42
C LEU A 168 4.83 -0.02 -14.85
N LEU A 169 4.73 -1.09 -15.64
CA LEU A 169 3.45 -1.58 -16.16
C LEU A 169 3.32 -3.08 -15.93
N ILE A 170 2.21 -3.47 -15.33
CA ILE A 170 1.69 -4.83 -15.30
C ILE A 170 0.66 -4.96 -16.43
N LEU A 171 0.84 -5.93 -17.31
CA LEU A 171 -0.15 -6.34 -18.31
C LEU A 171 -0.72 -7.68 -17.88
N ASN A 172 -1.95 -7.69 -17.36
CA ASN A 172 -2.60 -8.89 -16.85
C ASN A 172 -3.71 -9.37 -17.80
N ALA A 173 -3.74 -10.67 -18.10
CA ALA A 173 -4.89 -11.28 -18.77
C ALA A 173 -5.82 -11.91 -17.74
N ASP A 174 -7.07 -11.45 -17.70
CA ASP A 174 -8.11 -12.00 -16.84
C ASP A 174 -8.76 -13.24 -17.47
N ASP A 175 -9.56 -13.97 -16.72
CA ASP A 175 -10.47 -15.04 -17.12
C ASP A 175 -9.85 -16.35 -17.62
N LEU A 176 -8.56 -16.65 -17.37
CA LEU A 176 -8.02 -17.96 -17.71
C LEU A 176 -8.85 -19.09 -17.09
N ALA A 177 -8.94 -20.20 -17.77
CA ALA A 177 -9.71 -21.39 -17.46
C ALA A 177 -11.21 -21.31 -17.86
N VAL A 178 -11.68 -20.16 -18.33
CA VAL A 178 -13.08 -20.04 -18.75
C VAL A 178 -13.33 -20.81 -20.07
N SER A 179 -12.38 -20.77 -21.01
CA SER A 179 -12.43 -21.51 -22.28
C SER A 179 -11.04 -21.92 -22.78
N HIS A 180 -10.99 -22.96 -23.61
CA HIS A 180 -9.75 -23.35 -24.29
C HIS A 180 -9.18 -22.22 -25.16
N SER A 181 -10.03 -21.52 -25.86
CA SER A 181 -9.62 -20.40 -26.72
C SER A 181 -8.94 -19.27 -25.93
N GLU A 182 -9.39 -18.96 -24.73
CA GLU A 182 -8.77 -17.98 -23.83
C GLU A 182 -7.44 -18.49 -23.28
N ASP A 183 -7.41 -19.76 -22.87
CA ASP A 183 -6.19 -20.38 -22.33
C ASP A 183 -5.08 -20.36 -23.38
N VAL A 184 -5.35 -20.83 -24.60
CA VAL A 184 -4.36 -20.84 -25.71
C VAL A 184 -3.87 -19.43 -26.06
N ALA A 185 -4.78 -18.46 -26.14
CA ALA A 185 -4.44 -17.06 -26.45
C ALA A 185 -3.53 -16.47 -25.34
N SER A 186 -3.90 -16.69 -24.08
CA SER A 186 -3.17 -16.15 -22.93
C SER A 186 -1.83 -16.85 -22.71
N PHE A 187 -1.75 -18.17 -22.89
CA PHE A 187 -0.48 -18.90 -22.82
C PHE A 187 0.49 -18.42 -23.89
N ALA A 188 0.03 -18.28 -25.13
CA ALA A 188 0.86 -17.75 -26.21
C ALA A 188 1.33 -16.32 -25.94
N ALA A 189 0.50 -15.50 -25.31
CA ALA A 189 0.86 -14.14 -24.93
C ALA A 189 1.88 -14.10 -23.77
N LEU A 190 1.77 -14.99 -22.79
CA LEU A 190 2.76 -15.17 -21.71
C LEU A 190 4.11 -15.65 -22.26
N ASP A 191 4.11 -16.70 -23.07
CA ASP A 191 5.31 -17.29 -23.66
C ASP A 191 6.08 -16.29 -24.54
N GLN A 192 5.35 -15.46 -25.28
CA GLN A 192 5.90 -14.40 -26.12
C GLN A 192 6.21 -13.11 -25.35
N LYS A 193 5.92 -13.06 -24.04
CA LYS A 193 6.09 -11.88 -23.18
C LYS A 193 5.32 -10.66 -23.71
N LEU A 194 4.15 -10.88 -24.27
CA LEU A 194 3.21 -9.84 -24.67
C LEU A 194 2.43 -9.31 -23.47
N ILE A 195 2.21 -10.18 -22.48
CA ILE A 195 1.65 -9.87 -21.17
C ILE A 195 2.62 -10.32 -20.08
N THR A 196 2.45 -9.82 -18.85
CA THR A 196 3.36 -10.09 -17.73
C THR A 196 2.77 -11.01 -16.68
N SER A 197 1.45 -11.13 -16.64
CA SER A 197 0.72 -11.98 -15.69
C SER A 197 -0.65 -12.35 -16.25
N ALA A 198 -1.29 -13.32 -15.59
CA ALA A 198 -2.67 -13.67 -15.89
C ALA A 198 -3.40 -14.16 -14.62
N THR A 199 -4.73 -14.07 -14.57
CA THR A 199 -5.54 -14.53 -13.45
C THR A 199 -6.55 -15.60 -13.85
N VAL A 200 -6.70 -16.61 -12.96
CA VAL A 200 -7.29 -17.90 -13.26
C VAL A 200 -8.59 -18.09 -12.50
N MET A 201 -9.66 -18.39 -13.22
CA MET A 201 -10.99 -18.74 -12.69
C MET A 201 -11.05 -20.23 -12.33
N VAL A 202 -10.67 -20.56 -11.10
CA VAL A 202 -10.60 -21.97 -10.62
C VAL A 202 -11.92 -22.73 -10.73
N PRO A 203 -13.11 -22.12 -10.57
CA PRO A 203 -14.39 -22.80 -10.77
C PRO A 203 -14.73 -23.19 -12.21
N CYS A 204 -14.01 -22.62 -13.18
CA CYS A 204 -14.32 -22.82 -14.60
C CYS A 204 -13.82 -24.16 -15.13
N PRO A 205 -14.47 -24.73 -16.18
CA PRO A 205 -14.25 -26.10 -16.63
C PRO A 205 -12.82 -26.37 -17.16
N TRP A 206 -12.15 -25.37 -17.75
CA TRP A 206 -10.81 -25.52 -18.33
C TRP A 206 -9.66 -25.37 -17.32
N PHE A 207 -9.95 -25.19 -16.04
CA PHE A 207 -8.94 -25.03 -14.99
C PHE A 207 -7.85 -26.14 -15.01
N THR A 208 -8.18 -27.36 -15.40
CA THR A 208 -7.22 -28.47 -15.47
C THR A 208 -6.14 -28.22 -16.53
N GLU A 209 -6.47 -27.56 -17.64
CA GLU A 209 -5.51 -27.16 -18.68
C GLU A 209 -4.54 -26.09 -18.13
N VAL A 210 -5.08 -25.06 -17.47
CA VAL A 210 -4.25 -24.01 -16.84
C VAL A 210 -3.35 -24.59 -15.76
N ALA A 211 -3.82 -25.52 -14.95
CA ALA A 211 -2.99 -26.21 -13.96
C ALA A 211 -1.85 -27.05 -14.61
N ALA A 212 -2.10 -27.64 -15.77
CA ALA A 212 -1.05 -28.35 -16.53
C ALA A 212 -0.01 -27.36 -17.08
N TYR A 213 -0.45 -26.23 -17.63
CA TYR A 213 0.43 -25.16 -18.07
C TYR A 213 1.28 -24.61 -16.91
N ALA A 214 0.68 -24.32 -15.75
CA ALA A 214 1.39 -23.82 -14.58
C ALA A 214 2.51 -24.75 -14.09
N LYS A 215 2.28 -26.08 -14.16
CA LYS A 215 3.31 -27.08 -13.84
C LYS A 215 4.46 -27.11 -14.84
N ALA A 216 4.18 -26.90 -16.13
CA ALA A 216 5.18 -26.87 -17.18
C ALA A 216 5.97 -25.54 -17.20
N HIS A 217 5.36 -24.46 -16.72
CA HIS A 217 5.89 -23.10 -16.74
C HIS A 217 5.90 -22.49 -15.31
N PRO A 218 6.72 -22.98 -14.38
CA PRO A 218 6.76 -22.49 -13.00
C PRO A 218 7.17 -21.02 -12.87
N GLU A 219 7.76 -20.47 -13.92
CA GLU A 219 8.09 -19.04 -14.05
C GLU A 219 6.91 -18.17 -14.45
N ALA A 220 5.82 -18.72 -14.98
CA ALA A 220 4.64 -17.95 -15.37
C ALA A 220 4.00 -17.25 -14.16
N ASP A 221 3.71 -15.96 -14.30
CA ASP A 221 3.12 -15.15 -13.25
C ASP A 221 1.60 -15.30 -13.27
N LEU A 222 1.09 -16.29 -12.54
CA LEU A 222 -0.33 -16.62 -12.48
C LEU A 222 -0.91 -16.26 -11.11
N GLY A 223 -1.94 -15.42 -11.10
CA GLY A 223 -2.79 -15.12 -9.96
C GLY A 223 -4.10 -15.92 -9.98
N LEU A 224 -4.97 -15.70 -9.00
CA LEU A 224 -6.31 -16.27 -9.00
C LEU A 224 -7.36 -15.17 -9.16
N HIS A 225 -8.23 -15.37 -10.15
CA HIS A 225 -9.43 -14.58 -10.40
C HIS A 225 -10.57 -15.17 -9.58
N LEU A 226 -10.64 -14.78 -8.28
CA LEU A 226 -11.60 -15.33 -7.34
C LEU A 226 -13.03 -15.06 -7.82
N THR A 227 -13.76 -16.13 -8.03
CA THR A 227 -15.00 -16.12 -8.80
C THR A 227 -16.18 -16.42 -7.89
N LEU A 228 -17.16 -15.49 -7.84
CA LEU A 228 -18.42 -15.61 -7.11
C LEU A 228 -19.64 -15.35 -8.00
N THR A 229 -19.41 -15.05 -9.28
CA THR A 229 -20.45 -14.77 -10.28
C THR A 229 -20.31 -15.72 -11.47
N ALA A 230 -21.38 -15.94 -12.20
CA ALA A 230 -21.42 -16.66 -13.48
C ALA A 230 -22.47 -15.99 -14.37
N GLU A 231 -22.06 -14.97 -15.10
CA GLU A 231 -22.93 -14.00 -15.78
C GLU A 231 -23.44 -14.47 -17.15
N TRP A 232 -22.78 -15.45 -17.77
CA TRP A 232 -23.13 -15.84 -19.13
C TRP A 232 -24.40 -16.67 -19.19
N GLU A 233 -25.13 -16.56 -20.27
CA GLU A 233 -26.49 -17.09 -20.41
C GLU A 233 -26.52 -18.63 -20.47
N THR A 234 -25.69 -19.22 -21.31
CA THR A 234 -25.72 -20.66 -21.61
C THR A 234 -24.52 -21.45 -21.09
N TYR A 235 -23.52 -20.75 -20.56
CA TYR A 235 -22.28 -21.33 -20.03
C TYR A 235 -22.03 -20.84 -18.61
N ARG A 236 -22.39 -21.67 -17.64
CA ARG A 236 -22.45 -21.32 -16.22
C ARG A 236 -21.58 -22.26 -15.39
N TRP A 237 -21.02 -21.74 -14.33
CA TRP A 237 -20.22 -22.49 -13.36
C TRP A 237 -20.72 -22.24 -11.93
N GLY A 238 -20.23 -23.06 -11.00
CA GLY A 238 -20.63 -22.99 -9.60
C GLY A 238 -19.44 -23.16 -8.67
N PRO A 239 -19.66 -23.18 -7.34
CA PRO A 239 -18.60 -23.16 -6.35
C PRO A 239 -17.71 -24.41 -6.37
N ILE A 240 -16.47 -24.22 -5.94
CA ILE A 240 -15.52 -25.30 -5.63
C ILE A 240 -15.87 -25.98 -4.32
N ALA A 241 -16.29 -25.22 -3.32
CA ALA A 241 -16.82 -25.77 -2.09
C ALA A 241 -18.14 -26.52 -2.37
N SER A 242 -18.46 -27.50 -1.52
CA SER A 242 -19.77 -28.15 -1.61
C SER A 242 -20.91 -27.11 -1.51
N ARG A 243 -21.87 -27.18 -2.41
CA ARG A 243 -23.07 -26.31 -2.38
C ARG A 243 -23.81 -26.34 -1.04
N ALA A 244 -23.72 -27.45 -0.30
CA ALA A 244 -24.28 -27.56 1.02
C ALA A 244 -23.57 -26.69 2.08
N LEU A 245 -22.31 -26.30 1.82
CA LEU A 245 -21.52 -25.44 2.70
C LEU A 245 -21.62 -23.96 2.31
N VAL A 246 -22.02 -23.67 1.08
CA VAL A 246 -22.11 -22.31 0.53
C VAL A 246 -23.45 -22.03 -0.17
N PRO A 247 -24.59 -22.38 0.46
CA PRO A 247 -25.89 -22.26 -0.19
C PRO A 247 -26.29 -20.83 -0.54
N SER A 248 -25.76 -19.84 0.15
CA SER A 248 -26.06 -18.43 -0.11
C SER A 248 -25.33 -17.87 -1.35
N LEU A 249 -24.35 -18.59 -1.90
CA LEU A 249 -23.59 -18.17 -3.08
C LEU A 249 -24.17 -18.65 -4.40
N VAL A 250 -25.19 -19.51 -4.35
CA VAL A 250 -25.75 -20.14 -5.56
C VAL A 250 -27.22 -19.84 -5.74
N GLY A 251 -27.59 -19.63 -7.01
CA GLY A 251 -28.97 -19.51 -7.41
C GLY A 251 -29.71 -20.87 -7.43
N PRO A 252 -31.03 -20.88 -7.78
CA PRO A 252 -31.86 -22.09 -7.77
C PRO A 252 -31.32 -23.23 -8.65
N GLU A 253 -30.55 -22.90 -9.70
CA GLU A 253 -29.95 -23.86 -10.61
C GLU A 253 -28.63 -24.46 -10.08
N GLY A 254 -28.16 -23.96 -8.94
CA GLY A 254 -26.92 -24.40 -8.30
C GLY A 254 -25.64 -23.86 -8.92
N ASN A 255 -25.72 -22.85 -9.79
CA ASN A 255 -24.60 -22.06 -10.28
C ASN A 255 -24.46 -20.78 -9.44
N PHE A 256 -23.32 -20.11 -9.51
CA PHE A 256 -23.19 -18.77 -8.96
C PHE A 256 -24.25 -17.83 -9.55
N TYR A 257 -24.54 -16.76 -8.81
CA TYR A 257 -25.43 -15.69 -9.33
C TYR A 257 -24.83 -15.02 -10.57
N ALA A 258 -25.69 -14.40 -11.37
CA ALA A 258 -25.25 -13.76 -12.61
C ALA A 258 -24.65 -12.37 -12.37
N SER A 259 -24.96 -11.70 -11.27
CA SER A 259 -24.53 -10.33 -11.03
C SER A 259 -23.93 -10.13 -9.64
N THR A 260 -23.12 -9.09 -9.52
CA THR A 260 -22.51 -8.67 -8.27
C THR A 260 -23.51 -8.13 -7.26
N GLU A 261 -24.63 -7.55 -7.73
CA GLU A 261 -25.75 -7.10 -6.89
C GLU A 261 -26.42 -8.27 -6.18
N GLU A 262 -26.60 -9.40 -6.90
CA GLU A 262 -27.15 -10.61 -6.28
C GLU A 262 -26.18 -11.21 -5.26
N VAL A 263 -24.89 -11.23 -5.54
CA VAL A 263 -23.86 -11.62 -4.58
C VAL A 263 -23.94 -10.73 -3.33
N ALA A 264 -23.92 -9.40 -3.50
CA ALA A 264 -24.01 -8.45 -2.38
C ALA A 264 -25.27 -8.63 -1.53
N LYS A 265 -26.38 -9.05 -2.16
CA LYS A 265 -27.67 -9.23 -1.51
C LYS A 265 -27.79 -10.55 -0.73
N HIS A 266 -27.20 -11.62 -1.24
CA HIS A 266 -27.43 -12.98 -0.75
C HIS A 266 -26.26 -13.58 0.00
N ALA A 267 -25.02 -13.22 -0.35
CA ALA A 267 -23.83 -13.88 0.16
C ALA A 267 -23.66 -13.69 1.68
N LYS A 268 -23.42 -14.80 2.39
CA LYS A 268 -22.99 -14.77 3.78
C LYS A 268 -21.46 -14.80 3.85
N LEU A 269 -20.90 -14.00 4.72
CA LEU A 269 -19.46 -13.78 4.79
C LEU A 269 -18.64 -15.04 5.11
N ASP A 270 -19.15 -15.90 5.96
CA ASP A 270 -18.54 -17.19 6.30
C ASP A 270 -18.56 -18.19 5.12
N GLU A 271 -19.62 -18.13 4.31
CA GLU A 271 -19.72 -18.92 3.08
C GLU A 271 -18.80 -18.38 1.99
N VAL A 272 -18.68 -17.04 1.87
CA VAL A 272 -17.69 -16.40 0.98
C VAL A 272 -16.26 -16.81 1.38
N GLU A 273 -15.91 -16.74 2.66
CA GLU A 273 -14.59 -17.17 3.13
C GLU A 273 -14.32 -18.64 2.80
N THR A 274 -15.33 -19.49 3.00
CA THR A 274 -15.25 -20.94 2.68
C THR A 274 -14.95 -21.16 1.20
N GLU A 275 -15.64 -20.46 0.32
CA GLU A 275 -15.49 -20.61 -1.12
C GLU A 275 -14.15 -20.09 -1.62
N ILE A 276 -13.75 -18.86 -1.26
CA ILE A 276 -12.47 -18.32 -1.76
C ILE A 276 -11.27 -19.11 -1.26
N ARG A 277 -11.33 -19.67 -0.05
CA ARG A 277 -10.33 -20.63 0.44
C ARG A 277 -10.32 -21.91 -0.38
N ALA A 278 -11.49 -22.46 -0.70
CA ALA A 278 -11.58 -23.65 -1.53
C ALA A 278 -10.98 -23.46 -2.92
N GLN A 279 -11.16 -22.27 -3.54
CA GLN A 279 -10.53 -21.92 -4.81
C GLN A 279 -9.00 -21.87 -4.68
N ILE A 280 -8.47 -21.20 -3.65
CA ILE A 280 -7.02 -21.11 -3.41
C ILE A 280 -6.41 -22.48 -3.17
N GLU A 281 -7.00 -23.28 -2.28
CA GLU A 281 -6.48 -24.60 -1.95
C GLU A 281 -6.56 -25.58 -3.14
N ARG A 282 -7.63 -25.51 -3.95
CA ARG A 282 -7.72 -26.31 -5.18
C ARG A 282 -6.61 -25.94 -6.15
N ALA A 283 -6.33 -24.66 -6.35
CA ALA A 283 -5.24 -24.22 -7.20
C ALA A 283 -3.91 -24.79 -6.73
N LYS A 284 -3.58 -24.68 -5.46
CA LYS A 284 -2.35 -25.20 -4.86
C LYS A 284 -2.22 -26.70 -4.97
N VAL A 285 -3.28 -27.46 -4.67
CA VAL A 285 -3.31 -28.94 -4.82
C VAL A 285 -3.06 -29.34 -6.27
N MET A 286 -3.55 -28.54 -7.23
CA MET A 286 -3.34 -28.79 -8.64
C MET A 286 -1.95 -28.28 -9.15
N GLY A 287 -1.12 -27.71 -8.27
CA GLY A 287 0.27 -27.29 -8.56
C GLY A 287 0.41 -25.87 -9.09
N LEU A 288 -0.61 -25.03 -8.92
CA LEU A 288 -0.54 -23.61 -9.22
C LEU A 288 -0.32 -22.84 -7.91
N GLU A 289 0.85 -22.20 -7.80
CA GLU A 289 1.17 -21.30 -6.68
C GLU A 289 0.85 -19.86 -7.07
N PRO A 290 -0.23 -19.27 -6.54
CA PRO A 290 -0.67 -17.95 -7.00
C PRO A 290 0.31 -16.84 -6.64
N SER A 291 0.48 -15.90 -7.55
CA SER A 291 1.29 -14.69 -7.35
C SER A 291 0.50 -13.59 -6.65
N HIS A 292 -0.79 -13.48 -6.93
CA HIS A 292 -1.70 -12.46 -6.42
C HIS A 292 -3.14 -12.95 -6.48
N LEU A 293 -4.05 -12.14 -5.95
CA LEU A 293 -5.49 -12.37 -6.00
C LEU A 293 -6.20 -11.14 -6.58
N ASP A 294 -7.22 -11.39 -7.36
CA ASP A 294 -8.22 -10.41 -7.75
C ASP A 294 -9.62 -11.02 -7.69
N ALA A 295 -10.63 -10.36 -8.22
CA ALA A 295 -11.99 -10.90 -8.17
C ALA A 295 -12.74 -10.62 -9.47
N HIS A 296 -13.27 -11.69 -10.07
CA HIS A 296 -14.11 -11.67 -11.24
C HIS A 296 -15.29 -10.71 -11.05
N MET A 297 -15.54 -9.86 -12.06
CA MET A 297 -16.55 -8.80 -12.03
C MET A 297 -16.44 -7.87 -10.81
N HIS A 298 -15.28 -7.79 -10.15
CA HIS A 298 -15.09 -7.05 -8.89
C HIS A 298 -16.03 -7.48 -7.73
N ALA A 299 -16.56 -8.70 -7.74
CA ALA A 299 -17.58 -9.16 -6.80
C ALA A 299 -17.18 -9.04 -5.32
N LEU A 300 -15.89 -9.16 -4.99
CA LEU A 300 -15.37 -9.01 -3.62
C LEU A 300 -15.11 -7.56 -3.19
N TYR A 301 -15.32 -6.57 -4.08
CA TYR A 301 -15.11 -5.15 -3.80
C TYR A 301 -16.42 -4.37 -3.62
N VAL A 302 -17.57 -4.99 -3.88
CA VAL A 302 -18.88 -4.30 -3.91
C VAL A 302 -19.36 -3.83 -2.55
N THR A 303 -18.89 -4.46 -1.45
CA THR A 303 -19.16 -3.99 -0.09
C THR A 303 -17.92 -4.07 0.79
N PRO A 304 -17.77 -3.18 1.80
CA PRO A 304 -16.66 -3.27 2.77
C PRO A 304 -16.58 -4.60 3.50
N ASP A 305 -17.70 -5.27 3.77
CA ASP A 305 -17.75 -6.55 4.48
C ASP A 305 -17.19 -7.68 3.61
N LEU A 306 -17.60 -7.78 2.34
CA LEU A 306 -17.04 -8.74 1.38
C LEU A 306 -15.54 -8.51 1.19
N PHE A 307 -15.15 -7.26 1.02
CA PHE A 307 -13.74 -6.90 0.90
C PHE A 307 -12.94 -7.21 2.16
N GLY A 308 -13.51 -7.05 3.34
CA GLY A 308 -12.90 -7.42 4.62
C GLY A 308 -12.56 -8.91 4.69
N VAL A 309 -13.46 -9.79 4.22
CA VAL A 309 -13.21 -11.24 4.12
C VAL A 309 -12.09 -11.51 3.11
N PHE A 310 -12.14 -10.90 1.93
CA PHE A 310 -11.12 -11.05 0.89
C PHE A 310 -9.74 -10.64 1.40
N LEU A 311 -9.63 -9.46 2.01
CA LEU A 311 -8.38 -8.92 2.56
C LEU A 311 -7.81 -9.81 3.68
N LYS A 312 -8.67 -10.31 4.57
CA LYS A 312 -8.29 -11.27 5.62
C LYS A 312 -7.62 -12.49 5.01
N VAL A 313 -8.29 -13.13 4.04
CA VAL A 313 -7.77 -14.34 3.39
C VAL A 313 -6.48 -14.05 2.63
N ALA A 314 -6.42 -12.97 1.84
CA ALA A 314 -5.23 -12.58 1.11
C ALA A 314 -4.00 -12.40 2.03
N ARG A 315 -4.18 -11.75 3.19
CA ARG A 315 -3.12 -11.57 4.19
C ARG A 315 -2.64 -12.88 4.80
N GLU A 316 -3.56 -13.80 5.11
CA GLU A 316 -3.21 -15.12 5.65
C GLU A 316 -2.38 -15.94 4.67
N TYR A 317 -2.73 -15.89 3.38
CA TYR A 317 -1.97 -16.56 2.32
C TYR A 317 -0.73 -15.78 1.85
N LYS A 318 -0.52 -14.55 2.34
CA LYS A 318 0.58 -13.64 1.93
C LYS A 318 0.56 -13.37 0.43
N LEU A 319 -0.61 -13.03 -0.07
CA LEU A 319 -0.84 -12.71 -1.47
C LEU A 319 -1.24 -11.24 -1.60
N PRO A 320 -0.59 -10.46 -2.49
CA PRO A 320 -1.06 -9.13 -2.81
C PRO A 320 -2.40 -9.22 -3.54
N ILE A 321 -3.20 -8.18 -3.42
CA ILE A 321 -4.49 -8.07 -4.11
C ILE A 321 -4.43 -7.00 -5.18
N ARG A 322 -5.11 -7.25 -6.31
CA ARG A 322 -5.33 -6.23 -7.34
C ARG A 322 -6.20 -5.12 -6.76
N MET A 323 -5.68 -3.92 -6.73
CA MET A 323 -6.37 -2.71 -6.31
C MET A 323 -5.59 -1.50 -6.78
N ALA A 324 -6.24 -0.37 -7.03
CA ALA A 324 -5.56 0.88 -7.35
C ALA A 324 -6.00 2.04 -6.47
N ARG A 325 -5.09 3.01 -6.30
CA ARG A 325 -5.34 4.19 -5.46
C ARG A 325 -6.33 5.17 -6.08
N ASN A 326 -6.41 5.21 -7.39
CA ASN A 326 -7.19 6.19 -8.16
C ASN A 326 -8.45 5.61 -8.80
N ASP A 327 -8.75 4.34 -8.62
CA ASP A 327 -9.89 3.70 -9.27
C ASP A 327 -11.17 3.85 -8.45
N GLN A 328 -12.24 4.34 -9.10
CA GLN A 328 -13.54 4.59 -8.45
C GLN A 328 -14.17 3.34 -7.83
N PRO A 329 -14.16 2.14 -8.45
CA PRO A 329 -14.70 0.93 -7.84
C PRO A 329 -14.11 0.61 -6.47
N PHE A 330 -12.87 1.01 -6.21
CA PHE A 330 -12.17 0.68 -4.97
C PHE A 330 -12.24 1.76 -3.89
N GLN A 331 -12.76 2.95 -4.18
CA GLN A 331 -12.74 4.07 -3.22
C GLN A 331 -13.45 3.76 -1.90
N SER A 332 -14.53 2.98 -1.94
CA SER A 332 -15.29 2.60 -0.75
C SER A 332 -14.54 1.63 0.18
N VAL A 333 -13.62 0.83 -0.37
CA VAL A 333 -12.88 -0.20 0.35
C VAL A 333 -11.40 0.14 0.57
N LEU A 334 -10.87 1.16 -0.14
CA LEU A 334 -9.51 1.63 0.02
C LEU A 334 -9.11 1.96 1.48
N PRO A 335 -9.98 2.53 2.32
CA PRO A 335 -9.65 2.78 3.73
C PRO A 335 -9.37 1.52 4.58
N LEU A 336 -9.72 0.32 4.09
CA LEU A 336 -9.42 -0.95 4.76
C LEU A 336 -7.99 -1.44 4.51
N MET A 337 -7.31 -0.87 3.51
CA MET A 337 -5.92 -1.17 3.21
C MET A 337 -4.99 -0.53 4.24
N ALA A 338 -3.96 -1.26 4.62
CA ALA A 338 -2.93 -0.71 5.49
C ALA A 338 -2.00 0.25 4.72
N PRO A 339 -1.44 1.28 5.38
CA PRO A 339 -0.56 2.25 4.73
C PRO A 339 0.68 1.67 4.02
N GLY A 340 1.03 0.42 4.26
CA GLY A 340 2.18 -0.27 3.65
C GLY A 340 1.82 -1.30 2.59
N ASP A 341 0.54 -1.56 2.38
CA ASP A 341 0.11 -2.56 1.40
C ASP A 341 0.58 -2.14 -0.01
N PRO A 342 1.21 -3.06 -0.76
CA PRO A 342 1.76 -2.73 -2.07
C PRO A 342 0.67 -2.78 -3.14
N ILE A 343 0.00 -1.67 -3.38
CA ILE A 343 -1.05 -1.52 -4.39
C ILE A 343 -0.59 -0.60 -5.52
N PRO A 344 -0.87 -0.92 -6.78
CA PRO A 344 -0.64 -0.06 -7.94
C PRO A 344 -1.21 1.34 -7.76
N ASP A 345 -0.63 2.29 -8.48
CA ASP A 345 -1.08 3.68 -8.48
C ASP A 345 -2.32 3.86 -9.36
N ALA A 346 -2.43 3.08 -10.44
CA ALA A 346 -3.54 3.12 -11.38
C ALA A 346 -3.83 1.74 -12.00
N ILE A 347 -5.11 1.51 -12.32
CA ILE A 347 -5.57 0.38 -13.12
C ILE A 347 -6.40 0.92 -14.30
N PHE A 348 -6.25 0.31 -15.47
CA PHE A 348 -6.99 0.66 -16.69
C PHE A 348 -7.47 -0.59 -17.43
N SER A 349 -8.65 -0.47 -18.00
CA SER A 349 -9.22 -1.35 -19.01
C SER A 349 -10.12 -0.48 -19.91
N PRO A 350 -10.31 -0.81 -21.17
CA PRO A 350 -11.25 -0.05 -22.00
C PRO A 350 -12.68 -0.24 -21.49
N GLY A 351 -13.48 0.82 -21.55
CA GLY A 351 -14.91 0.75 -21.32
C GLY A 351 -15.70 0.54 -22.62
N GLU A 352 -16.98 0.35 -22.48
CA GLU A 352 -17.92 0.18 -23.61
C GLU A 352 -17.96 1.41 -24.57
N ASP A 353 -17.51 2.56 -24.09
CA ASP A 353 -17.44 3.83 -24.83
C ASP A 353 -16.24 3.92 -25.78
N VAL A 354 -15.29 2.98 -25.72
CA VAL A 354 -14.13 2.97 -26.62
C VAL A 354 -14.54 2.49 -28.01
N PRO A 355 -14.42 3.34 -29.06
CA PRO A 355 -14.81 2.95 -30.38
C PRO A 355 -13.97 1.79 -30.93
N VAL A 356 -14.62 0.81 -31.56
CA VAL A 356 -13.95 -0.37 -32.16
C VAL A 356 -12.81 0.02 -33.12
N THR A 357 -13.03 1.07 -33.94
CA THR A 357 -12.04 1.56 -34.91
C THR A 357 -10.84 2.26 -34.28
N GLY A 358 -10.94 2.70 -33.01
CA GLY A 358 -9.88 3.37 -32.27
C GLY A 358 -9.25 2.52 -31.17
N TRP A 359 -9.52 1.22 -31.14
CA TRP A 359 -9.16 0.34 -30.02
C TRP A 359 -7.65 0.31 -29.71
N THR A 360 -6.83 0.02 -30.72
CA THR A 360 -5.36 0.03 -30.55
C THR A 360 -4.84 1.44 -30.23
N ASP A 361 -5.42 2.49 -30.82
CA ASP A 361 -5.03 3.87 -30.54
C ASP A 361 -5.34 4.28 -29.10
N TYR A 362 -6.45 3.80 -28.54
CA TYR A 362 -6.77 3.98 -27.12
C TYR A 362 -5.62 3.48 -26.24
N TYR A 363 -5.19 2.23 -26.40
CA TYR A 363 -4.10 1.65 -25.61
C TYR A 363 -2.75 2.34 -25.86
N VAL A 364 -2.44 2.69 -27.11
CA VAL A 364 -1.24 3.45 -27.46
C VAL A 364 -1.23 4.82 -26.77
N ASN A 365 -2.35 5.50 -26.74
CA ASN A 365 -2.49 6.80 -26.07
C ASN A 365 -2.39 6.66 -24.54
N LEU A 366 -2.94 5.58 -23.96
CA LEU A 366 -2.79 5.27 -22.55
C LEU A 366 -1.30 5.10 -22.19
N ILE A 367 -0.56 4.31 -22.97
CA ILE A 367 0.89 4.12 -22.77
C ILE A 367 1.67 5.43 -22.86
N LYS A 368 1.35 6.29 -23.83
CA LYS A 368 2.02 7.60 -23.98
C LYS A 368 1.79 8.53 -22.78
N ASN A 369 0.66 8.39 -22.11
CA ASN A 369 0.26 9.23 -20.98
C ASN A 369 0.52 8.61 -19.60
N LEU A 370 1.15 7.43 -19.53
CA LEU A 370 1.52 6.81 -18.26
C LEU A 370 2.35 7.76 -17.41
N GLN A 371 1.97 7.88 -16.16
CA GLN A 371 2.73 8.64 -15.17
C GLN A 371 3.80 7.75 -14.50
N PRO A 372 4.87 8.32 -13.92
CA PRO A 372 5.76 7.58 -13.05
C PRO A 372 4.99 6.87 -11.93
N GLY A 373 5.30 5.60 -11.67
CA GLY A 373 4.57 4.77 -10.71
C GLY A 373 4.40 3.36 -11.23
N VAL A 374 3.51 2.61 -10.61
CA VAL A 374 3.08 1.27 -11.03
C VAL A 374 1.66 1.34 -11.57
N THR A 375 1.50 1.04 -12.83
CA THR A 375 0.18 0.95 -13.48
C THR A 375 -0.12 -0.49 -13.85
N GLU A 376 -1.37 -0.91 -13.76
CA GLU A 376 -1.86 -2.15 -14.34
C GLU A 376 -2.81 -1.85 -15.52
N ILE A 377 -2.67 -2.60 -16.58
CA ILE A 377 -3.67 -2.73 -17.63
C ILE A 377 -4.12 -4.18 -17.62
N PHE A 378 -5.41 -4.43 -17.45
CA PHE A 378 -5.96 -5.77 -17.60
C PHE A 378 -6.71 -5.91 -18.92
N VAL A 379 -6.62 -7.10 -19.50
CA VAL A 379 -7.19 -7.47 -20.80
C VAL A 379 -7.79 -8.86 -20.71
N HIS A 380 -8.70 -9.19 -21.64
CA HIS A 380 -9.29 -10.51 -21.79
C HIS A 380 -8.91 -11.04 -23.17
N LEU A 381 -8.14 -12.10 -23.23
CA LEU A 381 -7.54 -12.55 -24.50
C LEU A 381 -8.22 -13.83 -24.98
N ALA A 382 -8.84 -13.79 -26.16
CA ALA A 382 -9.31 -15.00 -26.83
C ALA A 382 -9.29 -14.84 -28.34
N GLN A 383 -9.36 -15.97 -29.07
CA GLN A 383 -9.70 -15.98 -30.48
C GLN A 383 -11.21 -15.76 -30.66
N ASP A 384 -11.62 -15.04 -31.69
CA ASP A 384 -13.02 -14.94 -32.08
C ASP A 384 -13.42 -16.17 -32.92
N ASP A 385 -13.55 -17.31 -32.23
CA ASP A 385 -13.84 -18.61 -32.81
C ASP A 385 -15.23 -19.15 -32.42
N ALA A 386 -15.51 -20.39 -32.80
CA ALA A 386 -16.81 -21.02 -32.52
C ALA A 386 -17.05 -21.26 -31.02
N GLU A 387 -16.01 -21.57 -30.24
CA GLU A 387 -16.12 -21.80 -28.79
C GLU A 387 -16.44 -20.48 -28.10
N THR A 388 -15.60 -19.44 -28.30
CA THR A 388 -15.77 -18.16 -27.65
C THR A 388 -17.11 -17.50 -28.00
N ARG A 389 -17.55 -17.58 -29.26
CA ARG A 389 -18.88 -17.09 -29.68
C ARG A 389 -20.01 -17.85 -29.01
N ALA A 390 -19.88 -19.16 -28.80
CA ALA A 390 -20.92 -19.96 -28.17
C ALA A 390 -21.08 -19.69 -26.67
N ILE A 391 -19.98 -19.50 -25.95
CA ILE A 391 -20.01 -19.22 -24.50
C ILE A 391 -20.38 -17.78 -24.17
N THR A 392 -20.08 -16.80 -25.07
CA THR A 392 -20.38 -15.38 -24.90
C THR A 392 -21.58 -14.91 -25.71
N VAL A 393 -22.52 -15.82 -26.00
CA VAL A 393 -23.75 -15.49 -26.75
C VAL A 393 -24.52 -14.38 -26.03
N ASN A 394 -25.01 -13.39 -26.79
CA ASN A 394 -25.68 -12.18 -26.27
C ASN A 394 -24.85 -11.27 -25.37
N HIS A 395 -23.54 -11.49 -25.29
CA HIS A 395 -22.59 -10.62 -24.57
C HIS A 395 -21.62 -9.96 -25.55
N PRO A 396 -21.96 -8.84 -26.21
CA PRO A 396 -21.07 -8.13 -27.14
C PRO A 396 -19.87 -7.50 -26.40
N ASP A 397 -20.10 -7.01 -25.18
CA ASP A 397 -19.06 -6.46 -24.33
C ASP A 397 -18.37 -7.61 -23.61
N TRP A 398 -17.04 -7.57 -23.60
CA TRP A 398 -16.17 -8.66 -23.15
C TRP A 398 -16.42 -10.03 -23.83
N GLY A 399 -17.19 -10.06 -24.93
CA GLY A 399 -17.43 -11.26 -25.73
C GLY A 399 -16.33 -11.54 -26.75
N ALA A 400 -16.57 -12.49 -27.65
CA ALA A 400 -15.57 -13.01 -28.59
C ALA A 400 -14.83 -11.92 -29.40
N ALA A 401 -15.57 -10.99 -30.01
CA ALA A 401 -14.98 -9.91 -30.80
C ALA A 401 -14.19 -8.91 -29.97
N TRP A 402 -14.59 -8.65 -28.71
CA TRP A 402 -13.86 -7.82 -27.77
C TRP A 402 -12.50 -8.44 -27.43
N ARG A 403 -12.50 -9.68 -26.99
CA ARG A 403 -11.29 -10.45 -26.59
C ARG A 403 -10.31 -10.59 -27.72
N GLN A 404 -10.79 -10.81 -28.95
CA GLN A 404 -9.94 -10.83 -30.14
C GLN A 404 -9.29 -9.46 -30.42
N ARG A 405 -9.98 -8.35 -30.19
CA ARG A 405 -9.41 -7.01 -30.35
C ARG A 405 -8.30 -6.74 -29.33
N GLU A 406 -8.48 -7.16 -28.08
CA GLU A 406 -7.47 -7.03 -27.06
C GLU A 406 -6.24 -7.89 -27.38
N LEU A 407 -6.42 -9.13 -27.78
CA LEU A 407 -5.33 -9.99 -28.28
C LEU A 407 -4.58 -9.33 -29.45
N GLY A 408 -5.32 -8.81 -30.43
CA GLY A 408 -4.75 -8.07 -31.55
C GLY A 408 -3.97 -6.84 -31.13
N THR A 409 -4.43 -6.13 -30.11
CA THR A 409 -3.77 -4.92 -29.57
C THR A 409 -2.46 -5.24 -28.90
N VAL A 410 -2.44 -6.14 -27.93
CA VAL A 410 -1.20 -6.49 -27.18
C VAL A 410 -0.16 -7.14 -28.09
N SER A 411 -0.60 -7.80 -29.15
CA SER A 411 0.26 -8.40 -30.17
C SER A 411 0.76 -7.39 -31.21
N SER A 412 0.19 -6.18 -31.28
CA SER A 412 0.46 -5.23 -32.36
C SER A 412 1.86 -4.62 -32.27
N PRO A 413 2.53 -4.36 -33.41
CA PRO A 413 3.76 -3.61 -33.45
C PRO A 413 3.61 -2.19 -32.88
N ALA A 414 2.45 -1.55 -33.05
CA ALA A 414 2.17 -0.21 -32.56
C ALA A 414 2.19 -0.13 -31.03
N PHE A 415 1.55 -1.09 -30.35
CA PHE A 415 1.56 -1.16 -28.89
C PHE A 415 2.97 -1.41 -28.36
N ARG A 416 3.70 -2.38 -28.90
CA ARG A 416 5.09 -2.65 -28.54
C ARG A 416 6.00 -1.43 -28.73
N LYS A 417 5.84 -0.74 -29.86
CA LYS A 417 6.59 0.49 -30.12
C LYS A 417 6.26 1.58 -29.10
N ALA A 418 5.01 1.74 -28.73
CA ALA A 418 4.59 2.73 -27.71
C ALA A 418 5.26 2.44 -26.36
N LEU A 419 5.34 1.18 -25.92
CA LEU A 419 6.06 0.79 -24.68
C LEU A 419 7.54 1.18 -24.75
N GLN A 420 8.21 0.90 -25.86
CA GLN A 420 9.63 1.22 -26.06
C GLN A 420 9.89 2.73 -26.10
N ASP A 421 9.14 3.46 -26.92
CA ASP A 421 9.31 4.90 -27.11
C ASP A 421 9.06 5.70 -25.82
N ASN A 422 8.24 5.19 -24.91
CA ASN A 422 7.93 5.83 -23.64
C ASN A 422 8.69 5.25 -22.44
N HIS A 423 9.70 4.40 -22.70
CA HIS A 423 10.56 3.78 -21.69
C HIS A 423 9.79 3.07 -20.59
N VAL A 424 8.71 2.39 -20.93
CA VAL A 424 7.87 1.63 -19.99
C VAL A 424 8.57 0.31 -19.65
N ILE A 425 8.69 0.03 -18.37
CA ILE A 425 9.29 -1.20 -17.85
C ILE A 425 8.17 -2.17 -17.48
N LEU A 426 8.16 -3.32 -18.10
CA LEU A 426 7.19 -4.37 -17.79
C LEU A 426 7.63 -5.13 -16.55
N ILE A 427 6.70 -5.26 -15.58
CA ILE A 427 6.86 -6.04 -14.35
C ILE A 427 5.66 -6.98 -14.17
N GLY A 428 5.78 -7.93 -13.24
CA GLY A 428 4.69 -8.84 -12.89
C GLY A 428 4.22 -8.69 -11.44
N TRP A 429 3.15 -9.37 -11.09
CA TRP A 429 2.64 -9.43 -9.72
C TRP A 429 3.58 -10.18 -8.77
N ARG A 430 4.42 -11.09 -9.29
CA ARG A 430 5.49 -11.71 -8.52
C ARG A 430 6.49 -10.70 -7.98
N ASP A 431 6.73 -9.58 -8.69
CA ASP A 431 7.58 -8.50 -8.18
C ASP A 431 6.91 -7.78 -7.01
N ILE A 432 5.61 -7.50 -7.12
CA ILE A 432 4.82 -6.92 -6.02
C ILE A 432 4.81 -7.84 -4.79
N LYS A 433 4.65 -9.15 -4.99
CA LYS A 433 4.63 -10.15 -3.91
C LYS A 433 5.90 -10.16 -3.06
N LYS A 434 7.06 -9.79 -3.61
CA LYS A 434 8.33 -9.69 -2.87
C LYS A 434 8.30 -8.63 -1.76
N LEU A 435 7.31 -7.74 -1.76
CA LEU A 435 7.16 -6.67 -0.77
C LEU A 435 6.30 -7.07 0.44
N LEU A 436 5.71 -8.27 0.44
CA LEU A 436 4.97 -8.88 1.55
C LEU A 436 5.91 -9.79 2.36
#